data_1ab47f9ba6c91912f74f86d0116959a0
#
_entry.id   1ab47f9ba6c91912f74f86d0116959a0
#
_cell.length_a   1.000
_cell.length_b   1.000
_cell.length_c   1.000
_cell.angle_alpha   90.00
_cell.angle_beta   90.00
_cell.angle_gamma   90.00
#
_symmetry.space_group_name_H-M   'P 1'
#
loop_
_entity.id
_entity.type
_entity.pdbx_description
1 polymer ?
#
loop_
_entity_poly.entity_id
_entity_poly.type
_entity_poly.pdbx_seq_one_letter_code
_entity_poly.pdbx_strand_id
1 'polypeptide(L)'
;MFHGGGEEVGNVALYLEDHTGTNVVIDYGMVPSDPPKYPSMIKNIQNAILTHVHLDHVALAPWLASTWGTQLHCTPFTASTCELIWRDTHKIARIEKHPLIWDLHDLDEGLRMLRPTPLLEWQDLGEWRWRFHDAGHIVGAAMIEIDMKHTRILITGDYDTRATPTTNAAIPIEADIVFTEGTYGGRNHPLRSETEERFLAAVERVIDRGGQVLVPAFAIGRSQDLLRLLERSNKNLEIHFDGMGRKVTELMLQHPDEVVDSNGLQAMYQRSRRVTSKTDRKKAIERADVILTTSGMLNGGPALWYLNRLQDDPRSAVFLTGFQVPGSGGHSLLEKGSISIWGKDVSIACEVDLFPLSTHAGHNEIVEFVEATGARDVVIYHSDAQYSQPALVEALATSERRVHTQKNDVQFTLPITNSSSES
;
A
#
# COMPACT_ATOMS: atom_id res chain seq x y z
N MET A 1 -6.85 21.06 -0.03
CA MET A 1 -5.97 21.17 1.17
C MET A 1 -5.58 19.78 1.62
N PHE A 2 -4.32 19.55 1.94
CA PHE A 2 -3.89 18.32 2.61
C PHE A 2 -4.02 18.49 4.12
N HIS A 3 -4.64 17.55 4.78
CA HIS A 3 -4.64 17.41 6.24
C HIS A 3 -3.55 16.44 6.72
N GLY A 4 -2.95 15.72 5.78
CA GLY A 4 -1.81 14.84 5.92
C GLY A 4 -1.39 14.31 4.54
N GLY A 5 -0.16 13.81 4.41
CA GLY A 5 0.39 13.27 3.17
C GLY A 5 0.90 14.31 2.17
N GLY A 6 0.83 15.61 2.48
CA GLY A 6 1.33 16.67 1.60
C GLY A 6 2.85 16.78 1.58
N GLU A 7 3.52 16.47 2.68
CA GLU A 7 4.98 16.63 2.86
C GLU A 7 5.67 15.34 3.33
N GLU A 8 4.94 14.25 3.47
CA GLU A 8 5.42 12.95 3.95
C GLU A 8 4.81 11.78 3.19
N VAL A 9 5.44 10.63 3.26
CA VAL A 9 4.89 9.35 2.83
C VAL A 9 3.92 8.85 3.90
N GLY A 10 2.71 8.47 3.48
CA GLY A 10 1.63 8.03 4.36
C GLY A 10 0.82 9.16 4.98
N ASN A 11 -0.05 8.84 5.95
CA ASN A 11 -0.91 9.79 6.65
C ASN A 11 -1.86 10.56 5.71
N VAL A 12 -2.30 9.93 4.62
CA VAL A 12 -3.01 10.62 3.53
C VAL A 12 -4.38 11.10 3.97
N ALA A 13 -4.65 12.38 3.71
CA ALA A 13 -5.95 13.02 3.89
C ALA A 13 -6.03 14.26 2.98
N LEU A 14 -6.61 14.12 1.79
CA LEU A 14 -6.78 15.21 0.83
C LEU A 14 -8.23 15.68 0.83
N TYR A 15 -8.47 16.92 1.20
CA TYR A 15 -9.77 17.59 1.09
C TYR A 15 -9.84 18.42 -0.20
N LEU A 16 -10.87 18.17 -0.99
CA LEU A 16 -11.21 18.92 -2.20
C LEU A 16 -12.56 19.59 -2.02
N GLU A 17 -12.67 20.82 -2.48
CA GLU A 17 -13.91 21.61 -2.48
C GLU A 17 -13.92 22.58 -3.67
N ASP A 18 -15.06 22.74 -4.32
CA ASP A 18 -15.26 23.75 -5.34
C ASP A 18 -16.01 24.98 -4.82
N HIS A 19 -16.20 25.96 -5.71
CA HIS A 19 -16.88 27.22 -5.40
C HIS A 19 -18.38 27.06 -5.09
N THR A 20 -18.99 25.91 -5.36
CA THR A 20 -20.40 25.60 -5.04
C THR A 20 -20.54 25.00 -3.64
N GLY A 21 -19.42 24.62 -2.99
CA GLY A 21 -19.39 23.92 -1.73
C GLY A 21 -19.49 22.39 -1.88
N THR A 22 -19.48 21.87 -3.12
CA THR A 22 -19.32 20.42 -3.34
C THR A 22 -17.94 19.99 -2.88
N ASN A 23 -17.87 18.98 -2.00
CA ASN A 23 -16.61 18.59 -1.39
C ASN A 23 -16.51 17.07 -1.18
N VAL A 24 -15.27 16.61 -1.04
CA VAL A 24 -14.92 15.21 -0.78
C VAL A 24 -13.59 15.11 -0.06
N VAL A 25 -13.43 14.09 0.75
CA VAL A 25 -12.13 13.67 1.29
C VAL A 25 -11.63 12.44 0.55
N ILE A 26 -10.38 12.49 0.12
CA ILE A 26 -9.69 11.35 -0.47
C ILE A 26 -8.75 10.79 0.57
N ASP A 27 -9.01 9.54 0.99
CA ASP A 27 -8.34 8.83 2.07
C ASP A 27 -8.42 9.54 3.43
N TYR A 28 -8.23 8.80 4.50
CA TYR A 28 -8.07 9.32 5.86
C TYR A 28 -7.28 8.30 6.68
N GLY A 29 -5.98 8.34 6.53
CA GLY A 29 -5.06 7.34 7.04
C GLY A 29 -4.28 7.75 8.28
N MET A 30 -3.29 6.94 8.66
CA MET A 30 -2.33 7.24 9.72
C MET A 30 -0.96 6.62 9.43
N VAL A 31 0.11 7.19 9.96
CA VAL A 31 1.43 6.54 9.99
C VAL A 31 1.60 5.81 11.31
N PRO A 32 1.83 4.48 11.30
CA PRO A 32 2.03 3.68 12.51
C PRO A 32 3.45 3.84 13.08
N SER A 33 3.81 5.09 13.44
CA SER A 33 5.05 5.41 14.17
C SER A 33 4.82 5.34 15.68
N ASP A 34 5.86 5.55 16.48
CA ASP A 34 5.78 5.67 17.93
C ASP A 34 6.22 7.08 18.35
N PRO A 35 5.28 7.98 18.75
CA PRO A 35 3.82 7.84 18.69
C PRO A 35 3.26 7.83 17.25
N PRO A 36 2.05 7.28 17.02
CA PRO A 36 1.40 7.34 15.72
C PRO A 36 1.15 8.78 15.25
N LYS A 37 1.27 9.01 13.92
CA LYS A 37 0.92 10.30 13.32
C LYS A 37 -0.46 10.22 12.71
N TYR A 38 -1.24 11.25 12.94
CA TYR A 38 -2.59 11.42 12.41
C TYR A 38 -2.68 12.67 11.53
N PRO A 39 -3.54 12.68 10.52
CA PRO A 39 -3.88 13.91 9.81
C PRO A 39 -4.60 14.88 10.74
N SER A 40 -4.64 16.15 10.40
CA SER A 40 -5.45 17.13 11.13
C SER A 40 -6.95 16.82 10.95
N MET A 41 -7.75 17.29 11.92
CA MET A 41 -9.19 16.98 11.94
C MET A 41 -9.94 17.73 10.84
N ILE A 42 -10.75 16.98 10.08
CA ILE A 42 -11.67 17.50 9.07
C ILE A 42 -13.09 17.55 9.67
N LYS A 43 -13.92 18.50 9.23
CA LYS A 43 -15.28 18.69 9.73
C LYS A 43 -16.32 18.66 8.63
N ASN A 44 -17.51 18.15 8.96
CA ASN A 44 -18.71 18.20 8.11
C ASN A 44 -18.54 17.52 6.73
N ILE A 45 -17.93 16.35 6.70
CA ILE A 45 -17.70 15.58 5.47
C ILE A 45 -18.82 14.56 5.27
N GLN A 46 -19.50 14.64 4.12
CA GLN A 46 -20.55 13.70 3.76
C GLN A 46 -20.03 12.51 2.94
N ASN A 47 -18.98 12.71 2.16
CA ASN A 47 -18.42 11.69 1.29
C ASN A 47 -16.89 11.61 1.44
N ALA A 48 -16.37 10.41 1.55
CA ALA A 48 -14.96 10.10 1.42
C ALA A 48 -14.78 9.01 0.35
N ILE A 49 -13.70 9.12 -0.42
CA ILE A 49 -13.32 8.11 -1.42
C ILE A 49 -11.98 7.52 -0.97
N LEU A 50 -11.98 6.22 -0.70
CA LEU A 50 -10.81 5.48 -0.22
C LEU A 50 -10.14 4.80 -1.42
N THR A 51 -8.90 5.17 -1.69
CA THR A 51 -8.14 4.67 -2.84
C THR A 51 -7.80 3.19 -2.71
N HIS A 52 -7.37 2.77 -1.52
CA HIS A 52 -7.05 1.37 -1.23
C HIS A 52 -6.96 1.12 0.29
N VAL A 53 -6.76 -0.13 0.69
CA VAL A 53 -6.96 -0.58 2.08
C VAL A 53 -5.71 -0.52 2.97
N HIS A 54 -4.59 0.07 2.53
CA HIS A 54 -3.44 0.26 3.41
C HIS A 54 -3.75 1.24 4.55
N LEU A 55 -3.06 1.06 5.67
CA LEU A 55 -3.32 1.75 6.93
C LEU A 55 -3.21 3.28 6.82
N ASP A 56 -2.25 3.73 6.04
CA ASP A 56 -1.96 5.15 5.81
C ASP A 56 -2.95 5.84 4.87
N HIS A 57 -3.97 5.10 4.40
CA HIS A 57 -5.08 5.59 3.58
C HIS A 57 -6.44 5.41 4.26
N VAL A 58 -6.67 4.34 5.07
CA VAL A 58 -8.01 4.05 5.60
C VAL A 58 -8.13 4.01 7.11
N ALA A 59 -7.03 4.16 7.85
CA ALA A 59 -7.02 3.88 9.29
C ALA A 59 -8.02 4.70 10.11
N LEU A 60 -8.33 5.91 9.70
CA LEU A 60 -9.21 6.82 10.43
C LEU A 60 -10.59 6.99 9.76
N ALA A 61 -10.88 6.29 8.69
CA ALA A 61 -12.19 6.30 8.05
C ALA A 61 -13.36 5.94 8.99
N PRO A 62 -13.22 5.02 9.98
CA PRO A 62 -14.26 4.78 10.98
C PRO A 62 -14.65 6.03 11.76
N TRP A 63 -13.69 6.88 12.11
CA TRP A 63 -13.95 8.13 12.81
C TRP A 63 -14.77 9.11 11.96
N LEU A 64 -14.48 9.24 10.66
CA LEU A 64 -15.28 10.08 9.75
C LEU A 64 -16.73 9.57 9.69
N ALA A 65 -16.90 8.26 9.52
CA ALA A 65 -18.21 7.62 9.43
C ALA A 65 -19.05 7.84 10.69
N SER A 66 -18.49 7.59 11.86
CA SER A 66 -19.17 7.72 13.14
C SER A 66 -19.45 9.18 13.51
N THR A 67 -18.49 10.09 13.26
CA THR A 67 -18.59 11.49 13.69
C THR A 67 -19.52 12.30 12.78
N TRP A 68 -19.49 12.09 11.47
CA TRP A 68 -20.16 12.92 10.48
C TRP A 68 -21.18 12.19 9.64
N GLY A 69 -21.32 10.87 9.79
CA GLY A 69 -22.18 10.06 8.92
C GLY A 69 -21.62 9.93 7.51
N THR A 70 -20.27 10.06 7.35
CA THR A 70 -19.59 10.06 6.07
C THR A 70 -19.78 8.75 5.33
N GLN A 71 -20.23 8.78 4.07
CA GLN A 71 -20.22 7.63 3.18
C GLN A 71 -18.80 7.35 2.70
N LEU A 72 -18.38 6.10 2.78
CA LEU A 72 -17.03 5.65 2.47
C LEU A 72 -17.04 4.85 1.16
N HIS A 73 -16.78 5.51 0.04
CA HIS A 73 -16.73 4.89 -1.28
C HIS A 73 -15.37 4.22 -1.49
N CYS A 74 -15.36 2.97 -1.92
CA CYS A 74 -14.14 2.21 -2.20
C CYS A 74 -14.45 1.02 -3.12
N THR A 75 -13.44 0.36 -3.66
CA THR A 75 -13.63 -0.86 -4.46
C THR A 75 -14.20 -2.00 -3.60
N PRO A 76 -14.84 -3.02 -4.21
CA PRO A 76 -15.42 -4.13 -3.46
C PRO A 76 -14.40 -4.90 -2.60
N PHE A 77 -13.19 -5.15 -3.12
CA PHE A 77 -12.15 -5.80 -2.33
C PHE A 77 -11.66 -4.92 -1.16
N THR A 78 -11.46 -3.61 -1.40
CA THR A 78 -11.11 -2.65 -0.33
C THR A 78 -12.17 -2.68 0.77
N ALA A 79 -13.46 -2.61 0.42
CA ALA A 79 -14.57 -2.69 1.38
C ALA A 79 -14.52 -3.98 2.23
N SER A 80 -14.35 -5.13 1.57
CA SER A 80 -14.28 -6.44 2.25
C SER A 80 -13.10 -6.57 3.20
N THR A 81 -12.01 -5.83 2.94
CA THR A 81 -10.77 -5.94 3.69
C THR A 81 -10.67 -4.91 4.82
N CYS A 82 -11.43 -3.81 4.77
CA CYS A 82 -11.45 -2.76 5.80
C CYS A 82 -11.69 -3.32 7.21
N GLU A 83 -12.65 -4.23 7.40
CA GLU A 83 -12.92 -4.81 8.72
C GLU A 83 -11.68 -5.49 9.31
N LEU A 84 -10.97 -6.28 8.51
CA LEU A 84 -9.77 -6.97 8.94
C LEU A 84 -8.69 -5.99 9.39
N ILE A 85 -8.47 -4.92 8.62
CA ILE A 85 -7.45 -3.91 8.90
C ILE A 85 -7.84 -3.07 10.13
N TRP A 86 -9.07 -2.58 10.22
CA TRP A 86 -9.50 -1.77 11.35
C TRP A 86 -9.49 -2.55 12.67
N ARG A 87 -9.93 -3.82 12.67
CA ARG A 87 -9.84 -4.68 13.87
C ARG A 87 -8.40 -4.95 14.30
N ASP A 88 -7.48 -5.13 13.35
CA ASP A 88 -6.05 -5.32 13.66
C ASP A 88 -5.42 -4.02 14.19
N THR A 89 -5.74 -2.87 13.58
CA THR A 89 -5.32 -1.55 14.05
C THR A 89 -5.75 -1.31 15.49
N HIS A 90 -7.04 -1.53 15.79
CA HIS A 90 -7.57 -1.38 17.16
C HIS A 90 -6.88 -2.33 18.15
N LYS A 91 -6.62 -3.58 17.74
CA LYS A 91 -5.92 -4.56 18.56
C LYS A 91 -4.47 -4.13 18.84
N ILE A 92 -3.74 -3.67 17.82
CA ILE A 92 -2.35 -3.23 17.95
C ILE A 92 -2.29 -1.99 18.83
N ALA A 93 -3.13 -0.99 18.61
CA ALA A 93 -3.19 0.22 19.43
C ALA A 93 -3.40 -0.11 20.92
N ARG A 94 -4.25 -1.10 21.23
CA ARG A 94 -4.44 -1.57 22.62
C ARG A 94 -3.21 -2.28 23.21
N ILE A 95 -2.49 -3.08 22.41
CA ILE A 95 -1.30 -3.80 22.86
C ILE A 95 -0.16 -2.82 23.13
N GLU A 96 0.04 -1.87 22.22
CA GLU A 96 1.11 -0.88 22.28
C GLU A 96 0.75 0.35 23.12
N LYS A 97 -0.51 0.42 23.58
CA LYS A 97 -1.06 1.54 24.37
C LYS A 97 -0.99 2.87 23.64
N HIS A 98 -1.10 2.85 22.32
CA HIS A 98 -1.22 4.06 21.52
C HIS A 98 -2.65 4.63 21.58
N PRO A 99 -2.81 5.95 21.60
CA PRO A 99 -4.13 6.57 21.50
C PRO A 99 -4.70 6.28 20.09
N LEU A 100 -5.94 5.79 20.04
CA LEU A 100 -6.71 5.68 18.80
C LEU A 100 -7.94 6.58 18.96
N ILE A 101 -8.24 7.40 17.95
CA ILE A 101 -9.32 8.40 18.01
C ILE A 101 -10.72 7.81 17.78
N TRP A 102 -10.80 6.51 17.53
CA TRP A 102 -12.04 5.76 17.34
C TRP A 102 -12.01 4.43 18.10
N ASP A 103 -13.19 3.89 18.37
CA ASP A 103 -13.38 2.63 19.09
C ASP A 103 -14.11 1.55 18.24
N LEU A 104 -14.56 0.45 18.87
CA LEU A 104 -15.27 -0.62 18.15
C LEU A 104 -16.68 -0.21 17.71
N HIS A 105 -17.32 0.76 18.35
CA HIS A 105 -18.59 1.31 17.90
C HIS A 105 -18.39 2.11 16.60
N ASP A 106 -17.36 2.95 16.57
CA ASP A 106 -16.99 3.72 15.37
C ASP A 106 -16.63 2.79 14.21
N LEU A 107 -15.93 1.68 14.50
CA LEU A 107 -15.64 0.65 13.50
C LEU A 107 -16.93 0.07 12.90
N ASP A 108 -17.90 -0.29 13.74
CA ASP A 108 -19.17 -0.84 13.27
C ASP A 108 -19.98 0.18 12.44
N GLU A 109 -19.90 1.48 12.78
CA GLU A 109 -20.45 2.56 11.95
C GLU A 109 -19.69 2.66 10.62
N GLY A 110 -18.35 2.63 10.65
CA GLY A 110 -17.51 2.61 9.46
C GLY A 110 -17.94 1.52 8.48
N LEU A 111 -18.14 0.30 8.97
CA LEU A 111 -18.60 -0.83 8.15
C LEU A 111 -19.99 -0.60 7.52
N ARG A 112 -20.91 0.03 8.24
CA ARG A 112 -22.25 0.37 7.72
C ARG A 112 -22.22 1.45 6.65
N MET A 113 -21.24 2.34 6.72
CA MET A 113 -21.08 3.46 5.80
C MET A 113 -20.25 3.13 4.56
N LEU A 114 -19.65 1.93 4.45
CA LEU A 114 -18.97 1.48 3.23
C LEU A 114 -19.96 1.44 2.04
N ARG A 115 -19.49 1.93 0.91
CA ARG A 115 -20.17 1.96 -0.39
C ARG A 115 -19.27 1.32 -1.45
N PRO A 116 -19.31 -0.02 -1.57
CA PRO A 116 -18.53 -0.70 -2.60
C PRO A 116 -18.93 -0.20 -4.00
N THR A 117 -17.98 0.31 -4.75
CA THR A 117 -18.16 0.89 -6.07
C THR A 117 -17.19 0.20 -7.03
N PRO A 118 -17.70 -0.49 -8.06
CA PRO A 118 -16.85 -1.13 -9.06
C PRO A 118 -16.02 -0.14 -9.88
N LEU A 119 -14.94 -0.64 -10.50
CA LEU A 119 -14.14 0.15 -11.43
C LEU A 119 -15.00 0.59 -12.63
N LEU A 120 -14.68 1.77 -13.19
CA LEU A 120 -15.24 2.37 -14.39
C LEU A 120 -16.74 2.77 -14.32
N GLU A 121 -17.38 2.61 -13.17
CA GLU A 121 -18.76 3.05 -12.98
C GLU A 121 -18.80 4.50 -12.48
N TRP A 122 -19.47 5.37 -13.25
CA TRP A 122 -19.65 6.77 -12.88
C TRP A 122 -20.60 6.91 -11.67
N GLN A 123 -20.17 7.71 -10.71
CA GLN A 123 -20.93 8.10 -9.53
C GLN A 123 -21.10 9.62 -9.53
N ASP A 124 -22.28 10.09 -9.10
CA ASP A 124 -22.54 11.53 -8.95
C ASP A 124 -22.14 12.03 -7.57
N LEU A 125 -21.58 13.24 -7.50
CA LEU A 125 -21.23 13.93 -6.27
C LEU A 125 -21.50 15.44 -6.45
N GLY A 126 -22.72 15.88 -6.16
CA GLY A 126 -23.16 17.25 -6.39
C GLY A 126 -23.08 17.61 -7.89
N GLU A 127 -22.27 18.62 -8.22
CA GLU A 127 -22.01 19.02 -9.61
C GLU A 127 -20.91 18.20 -10.29
N TRP A 128 -20.20 17.35 -9.54
CA TRP A 128 -19.15 16.50 -10.05
C TRP A 128 -19.69 15.10 -10.34
N ARG A 129 -18.98 14.36 -11.18
CA ARG A 129 -19.06 12.91 -11.25
C ARG A 129 -17.66 12.32 -11.15
N TRP A 130 -17.56 11.11 -10.63
CA TRP A 130 -16.27 10.46 -10.45
C TRP A 130 -16.37 8.95 -10.71
N ARG A 131 -15.24 8.31 -10.95
CA ARG A 131 -15.14 6.86 -11.08
C ARG A 131 -13.75 6.37 -10.69
N PHE A 132 -13.67 5.08 -10.39
CA PHE A 132 -12.42 4.39 -10.14
C PHE A 132 -11.80 3.84 -11.42
N HIS A 133 -10.45 3.82 -11.45
CA HIS A 133 -9.61 3.10 -12.40
C HIS A 133 -8.59 2.27 -11.65
N ASP A 134 -8.12 1.14 -12.23
CA ASP A 134 -7.11 0.29 -11.62
C ASP A 134 -5.80 1.06 -11.38
N ALA A 135 -5.27 1.00 -10.17
CA ALA A 135 -4.02 1.67 -9.80
C ALA A 135 -2.78 0.76 -9.87
N GLY A 136 -2.94 -0.55 -10.01
CA GLY A 136 -1.82 -1.48 -10.14
C GLY A 136 -0.99 -1.71 -8.87
N HIS A 137 -1.28 -1.02 -7.79
CA HIS A 137 -0.53 -1.09 -6.53
C HIS A 137 -0.76 -2.39 -5.75
N ILE A 138 -2.01 -2.65 -5.38
CA ILE A 138 -2.50 -3.88 -4.76
C ILE A 138 -3.89 -4.19 -5.31
N VAL A 139 -4.39 -5.41 -5.13
CA VAL A 139 -5.78 -5.74 -5.48
C VAL A 139 -6.74 -4.77 -4.80
N GLY A 140 -7.68 -4.22 -5.56
CA GLY A 140 -8.65 -3.24 -5.11
C GLY A 140 -8.12 -1.80 -4.98
N ALA A 141 -6.83 -1.55 -5.24
CA ALA A 141 -6.33 -0.18 -5.31
C ALA A 141 -6.82 0.54 -6.55
N ALA A 142 -7.25 1.78 -6.39
CA ALA A 142 -7.85 2.55 -7.46
C ALA A 142 -7.38 4.00 -7.53
N MET A 143 -7.12 4.45 -8.75
CA MET A 143 -7.03 5.87 -9.09
C MET A 143 -8.45 6.44 -9.19
N ILE A 144 -8.61 7.72 -8.93
CA ILE A 144 -9.89 8.42 -8.95
C ILE A 144 -9.88 9.45 -10.08
N GLU A 145 -10.78 9.28 -11.05
CA GLU A 145 -11.07 10.30 -12.05
C GLU A 145 -12.27 11.11 -11.58
N ILE A 146 -12.13 12.45 -11.51
CA ILE A 146 -13.22 13.38 -11.20
C ILE A 146 -13.45 14.25 -12.43
N ASP A 147 -14.68 14.30 -12.92
CA ASP A 147 -15.13 15.17 -14.01
C ASP A 147 -15.98 16.32 -13.45
N MET A 148 -15.47 17.54 -13.57
CA MET A 148 -16.11 18.78 -13.13
C MET A 148 -16.65 19.58 -14.33
N LYS A 149 -17.25 18.91 -15.33
CA LYS A 149 -17.79 19.46 -16.59
C LYS A 149 -16.73 20.00 -17.57
N HIS A 150 -15.78 20.80 -17.12
CA HIS A 150 -14.76 21.44 -17.96
C HIS A 150 -13.33 21.19 -17.46
N THR A 151 -13.19 20.46 -16.38
CA THR A 151 -11.89 20.14 -15.78
C THR A 151 -11.91 18.70 -15.31
N ARG A 152 -10.98 17.92 -15.82
CA ARG A 152 -10.77 16.54 -15.40
C ARG A 152 -9.60 16.46 -14.43
N ILE A 153 -9.85 15.88 -13.29
CA ILE A 153 -8.85 15.66 -12.24
C ILE A 153 -8.57 14.15 -12.12
N LEU A 154 -7.31 13.78 -12.10
CA LEU A 154 -6.87 12.43 -11.78
C LEU A 154 -6.14 12.46 -10.43
N ILE A 155 -6.54 11.58 -9.50
CA ILE A 155 -5.85 11.35 -8.23
C ILE A 155 -5.38 9.91 -8.24
N THR A 156 -4.06 9.70 -8.19
CA THR A 156 -3.50 8.37 -8.43
C THR A 156 -3.72 7.41 -7.26
N GLY A 157 -3.86 7.89 -6.02
CA GLY A 157 -3.56 7.04 -4.88
C GLY A 157 -2.12 6.53 -5.00
N ASP A 158 -1.83 5.41 -4.37
CA ASP A 158 -0.61 4.66 -4.62
C ASP A 158 -0.79 3.83 -5.90
N TYR A 159 0.21 3.85 -6.80
CA TYR A 159 0.09 3.18 -8.08
C TYR A 159 1.40 2.57 -8.58
N ASP A 160 1.27 1.60 -9.48
CA ASP A 160 2.41 0.99 -10.19
C ASP A 160 2.07 0.81 -11.68
N THR A 161 2.97 1.22 -12.54
CA THR A 161 2.87 1.04 -14.00
C THR A 161 3.38 -0.32 -14.47
N ARG A 162 3.78 -1.18 -13.53
CA ARG A 162 4.26 -2.53 -13.78
C ARG A 162 3.24 -3.54 -13.26
N ALA A 163 2.76 -4.43 -14.13
CA ALA A 163 1.88 -5.52 -13.70
C ALA A 163 2.57 -6.46 -12.71
N THR A 164 1.79 -7.02 -11.79
CA THR A 164 2.21 -8.04 -10.85
C THR A 164 1.45 -9.36 -11.12
N PRO A 165 1.79 -10.45 -10.43
CA PRO A 165 0.97 -11.65 -10.53
C PRO A 165 -0.50 -11.49 -10.09
N THR A 166 -0.82 -10.45 -9.34
CA THR A 166 -2.16 -10.22 -8.79
C THR A 166 -2.86 -8.96 -9.29
N THR A 167 -2.13 -8.00 -9.86
CA THR A 167 -2.66 -6.71 -10.34
C THR A 167 -2.23 -6.40 -11.78
N ASN A 168 -3.08 -5.66 -12.52
CA ASN A 168 -2.66 -5.02 -13.77
C ASN A 168 -1.74 -3.83 -13.49
N ALA A 169 -1.13 -3.29 -14.54
CA ALA A 169 -0.45 -2.00 -14.49
C ALA A 169 -1.47 -0.84 -14.48
N ALA A 170 -1.18 0.23 -13.76
CA ALA A 170 -1.91 1.49 -13.91
C ALA A 170 -1.74 2.05 -15.34
N ILE A 171 -2.84 2.51 -15.91
CA ILE A 171 -2.85 3.13 -17.26
C ILE A 171 -3.13 4.63 -17.09
N PRO A 172 -2.29 5.52 -17.64
CA PRO A 172 -2.51 6.95 -17.56
C PRO A 172 -3.81 7.35 -18.26
N ILE A 173 -4.52 8.31 -17.67
CA ILE A 173 -5.80 8.83 -18.15
C ILE A 173 -5.61 10.31 -18.42
N GLU A 174 -6.13 10.79 -19.55
CA GLU A 174 -6.08 12.21 -19.88
C GLU A 174 -6.75 13.05 -18.78
N ALA A 175 -6.05 14.06 -18.28
CA ALA A 175 -6.51 14.93 -17.21
C ALA A 175 -5.91 16.35 -17.34
N ASP A 176 -6.63 17.36 -16.86
CA ASP A 176 -6.12 18.74 -16.76
C ASP A 176 -5.24 18.93 -15.54
N ILE A 177 -5.60 18.23 -14.46
CA ILE A 177 -4.92 18.28 -13.15
C ILE A 177 -4.65 16.85 -12.69
N VAL A 178 -3.41 16.57 -12.27
CA VAL A 178 -3.03 15.27 -11.68
C VAL A 178 -2.53 15.48 -10.26
N PHE A 179 -3.10 14.76 -9.32
CA PHE A 179 -2.51 14.52 -8.00
C PHE A 179 -1.79 13.19 -8.06
N THR A 180 -0.46 13.21 -7.94
CA THR A 180 0.38 11.99 -8.02
C THR A 180 1.13 11.73 -6.75
N GLU A 181 1.17 10.46 -6.33
CA GLU A 181 2.12 10.04 -5.31
C GLU A 181 3.56 10.23 -5.76
N GLY A 182 4.47 10.41 -4.81
CA GLY A 182 5.88 10.59 -5.08
C GLY A 182 6.79 9.77 -4.17
N THR A 183 6.36 8.61 -3.69
CA THR A 183 7.09 7.75 -2.73
C THR A 183 8.53 7.47 -3.18
N TYR A 184 8.72 7.20 -4.48
CA TYR A 184 10.04 6.91 -5.07
C TYR A 184 10.59 8.06 -5.93
N GLY A 185 10.15 9.29 -5.75
CA GLY A 185 10.76 10.45 -6.39
C GLY A 185 12.30 10.46 -6.21
N GLY A 186 13.03 10.64 -7.31
CA GLY A 186 14.49 10.58 -7.32
C GLY A 186 15.10 9.17 -7.26
N ARG A 187 14.30 8.10 -7.22
CA ARG A 187 14.77 6.71 -7.15
C ARG A 187 14.03 5.84 -8.17
N ASN A 188 14.77 5.04 -8.91
CA ASN A 188 14.23 4.04 -9.83
C ASN A 188 14.35 2.62 -9.25
N HIS A 189 13.47 1.75 -9.68
CA HIS A 189 13.56 0.33 -9.38
C HIS A 189 14.46 -0.39 -10.41
N PRO A 190 15.15 -1.46 -10.01
CA PRO A 190 15.69 -2.40 -10.98
C PRO A 190 14.55 -3.06 -11.77
N LEU A 191 14.87 -3.66 -12.91
CA LEU A 191 13.88 -4.41 -13.67
C LEU A 191 13.24 -5.49 -12.78
N ARG A 192 11.90 -5.51 -12.76
CA ARG A 192 11.14 -6.44 -11.90
C ARG A 192 11.47 -7.89 -12.21
N SER A 193 11.54 -8.26 -13.50
CA SER A 193 11.90 -9.62 -13.93
C SER A 193 13.26 -10.07 -13.41
N GLU A 194 14.28 -9.21 -13.48
CA GLU A 194 15.62 -9.51 -12.96
C GLU A 194 15.62 -9.68 -11.43
N THR A 195 14.83 -8.86 -10.73
CA THR A 195 14.70 -8.96 -9.26
C THR A 195 13.98 -10.26 -8.87
N GLU A 196 12.95 -10.66 -9.60
CA GLU A 196 12.21 -11.91 -9.40
C GLU A 196 13.10 -13.13 -9.66
N GLU A 197 13.87 -13.13 -10.75
CA GLU A 197 14.82 -14.21 -11.07
C GLU A 197 15.91 -14.32 -10.01
N ARG A 198 16.48 -13.18 -9.58
CA ARG A 198 17.47 -13.13 -8.49
C ARG A 198 16.90 -13.67 -7.18
N PHE A 199 15.65 -13.32 -6.85
CA PHE A 199 14.95 -13.82 -5.65
C PHE A 199 14.78 -15.34 -5.71
N LEU A 200 14.27 -15.88 -6.83
CA LEU A 200 14.08 -17.33 -7.00
C LEU A 200 15.40 -18.08 -6.93
N ALA A 201 16.44 -17.61 -7.61
CA ALA A 201 17.77 -18.21 -7.57
C ALA A 201 18.37 -18.18 -6.14
N ALA A 202 18.13 -17.12 -5.38
CA ALA A 202 18.56 -17.03 -3.99
C ALA A 202 17.81 -18.03 -3.10
N VAL A 203 16.49 -18.17 -3.27
CA VAL A 203 15.69 -19.20 -2.56
C VAL A 203 16.24 -20.59 -2.87
N GLU A 204 16.41 -20.94 -4.14
CA GLU A 204 16.91 -22.28 -4.56
C GLU A 204 18.29 -22.58 -3.98
N ARG A 205 19.19 -21.58 -3.97
CA ARG A 205 20.55 -21.71 -3.39
C ARG A 205 20.50 -22.02 -1.89
N VAL A 206 19.58 -21.38 -1.14
CA VAL A 206 19.40 -21.65 0.30
C VAL A 206 18.91 -23.07 0.52
N ILE A 207 17.94 -23.54 -0.28
CA ILE A 207 17.40 -24.89 -0.16
C ILE A 207 18.47 -25.93 -0.53
N ASP A 208 19.29 -25.69 -1.56
CA ASP A 208 20.38 -26.59 -1.96
C ASP A 208 21.42 -26.81 -0.87
N ARG A 209 21.67 -25.82 -0.01
CA ARG A 209 22.58 -25.96 1.14
C ARG A 209 21.89 -26.48 2.40
N GLY A 210 20.61 -26.89 2.31
CA GLY A 210 19.83 -27.46 3.43
C GLY A 210 19.37 -26.43 4.46
N GLY A 211 19.21 -25.16 4.03
CA GLY A 211 18.64 -24.06 4.84
C GLY A 211 17.16 -23.86 4.60
N GLN A 212 16.58 -22.91 5.34
CA GLN A 212 15.20 -22.44 5.18
C GLN A 212 15.19 -20.94 4.83
N VAL A 213 14.21 -20.49 4.07
CA VAL A 213 14.04 -19.08 3.73
C VAL A 213 12.86 -18.50 4.51
N LEU A 214 13.12 -17.53 5.38
CA LEU A 214 12.09 -16.68 5.98
C LEU A 214 11.86 -15.47 5.07
N VAL A 215 10.62 -15.29 4.61
CA VAL A 215 10.21 -14.17 3.78
C VAL A 215 9.18 -13.32 4.53
N PRO A 216 9.62 -12.29 5.26
CA PRO A 216 8.72 -11.29 5.83
C PRO A 216 8.09 -10.47 4.71
N ALA A 217 6.75 -10.37 4.71
CA ALA A 217 6.02 -9.67 3.66
C ALA A 217 4.86 -8.86 4.23
N PHE A 218 4.46 -7.80 3.51
CA PHE A 218 3.21 -7.10 3.81
C PHE A 218 2.02 -8.03 3.59
N ALA A 219 1.01 -7.86 4.42
CA ALA A 219 -0.15 -8.76 4.43
C ALA A 219 -0.97 -8.67 3.13
N ILE A 220 -1.04 -7.47 2.55
CA ILE A 220 -1.84 -7.15 1.37
C ILE A 220 -0.92 -6.90 0.18
N GLY A 221 -1.19 -7.51 -0.95
CA GLY A 221 -0.44 -7.42 -2.18
C GLY A 221 0.83 -8.29 -2.16
N ARG A 222 1.84 -7.89 -1.41
CA ARG A 222 3.17 -8.53 -1.41
C ARG A 222 3.16 -10.02 -1.08
N SER A 223 2.40 -10.42 -0.05
CA SER A 223 2.31 -11.84 0.33
C SER A 223 1.73 -12.71 -0.78
N GLN A 224 0.75 -12.19 -1.53
CA GLN A 224 0.09 -12.91 -2.61
C GLN A 224 0.96 -12.95 -3.86
N ASP A 225 1.62 -11.83 -4.21
CA ASP A 225 2.59 -11.79 -5.31
C ASP A 225 3.73 -12.78 -5.09
N LEU A 226 4.29 -12.82 -3.88
CA LEU A 226 5.35 -13.75 -3.54
C LEU A 226 4.90 -15.20 -3.57
N LEU A 227 3.68 -15.49 -3.13
CA LEU A 227 3.12 -16.84 -3.21
C LEU A 227 3.03 -17.30 -4.67
N ARG A 228 2.61 -16.40 -5.58
CA ARG A 228 2.57 -16.67 -7.03
C ARG A 228 3.98 -16.73 -7.64
N LEU A 229 4.90 -15.87 -7.20
CA LEU A 229 6.28 -15.89 -7.70
C LEU A 229 6.99 -17.19 -7.36
N LEU A 230 6.83 -17.71 -6.14
CA LEU A 230 7.44 -18.96 -5.69
C LEU A 230 6.98 -20.19 -6.50
N GLU A 231 5.84 -20.14 -7.20
CA GLU A 231 5.42 -21.18 -8.14
C GLU A 231 6.39 -21.36 -9.30
N ARG A 232 7.08 -20.29 -9.70
CA ARG A 232 8.03 -20.29 -10.83
C ARG A 232 9.39 -20.91 -10.49
N SER A 233 9.61 -21.31 -9.22
CA SER A 233 10.83 -22.00 -8.83
C SER A 233 10.98 -23.35 -9.55
N ASN A 234 12.21 -23.68 -9.91
CA ASN A 234 12.54 -24.99 -10.47
C ASN A 234 12.43 -26.13 -9.46
N LYS A 235 12.17 -25.81 -8.18
CA LYS A 235 12.04 -26.77 -7.09
C LYS A 235 10.60 -26.93 -6.66
N ASN A 236 10.26 -28.13 -6.17
CA ASN A 236 8.97 -28.36 -5.53
C ASN A 236 9.02 -27.90 -4.06
N LEU A 237 8.87 -26.60 -3.84
CA LEU A 237 9.01 -25.98 -2.53
C LEU A 237 7.86 -26.34 -1.56
N GLU A 238 8.19 -26.71 -0.32
CA GLU A 238 7.22 -26.77 0.78
C GLU A 238 7.08 -25.38 1.40
N ILE A 239 6.02 -24.66 1.02
CA ILE A 239 5.74 -23.29 1.44
C ILE A 239 4.79 -23.31 2.63
N HIS A 240 5.19 -22.72 3.77
CA HIS A 240 4.33 -22.49 4.92
C HIS A 240 3.92 -21.01 4.98
N PHE A 241 2.61 -20.76 4.98
CA PHE A 241 2.05 -19.41 4.93
C PHE A 241 1.38 -19.05 6.26
N ASP A 242 1.92 -18.07 6.97
CA ASP A 242 1.46 -17.62 8.30
C ASP A 242 1.07 -16.13 8.30
N GLY A 243 0.31 -15.74 9.30
CA GLY A 243 -0.05 -14.35 9.55
C GLY A 243 -1.27 -13.85 8.79
N MET A 244 -1.42 -12.53 8.77
CA MET A 244 -2.57 -11.85 8.18
C MET A 244 -2.67 -12.04 6.67
N GLY A 245 -1.53 -12.15 5.96
CA GLY A 245 -1.51 -12.39 4.51
C GLY A 245 -2.39 -13.56 4.08
N ARG A 246 -2.47 -14.61 4.90
CA ARG A 246 -3.36 -15.75 4.66
C ARG A 246 -4.84 -15.35 4.63
N LYS A 247 -5.29 -14.54 5.60
CA LYS A 247 -6.69 -14.06 5.65
C LYS A 247 -7.00 -13.11 4.49
N VAL A 248 -6.06 -12.27 4.14
CA VAL A 248 -6.18 -11.38 2.97
C VAL A 248 -6.31 -12.22 1.69
N THR A 249 -5.52 -13.30 1.54
CA THR A 249 -5.66 -14.19 0.38
C THR A 249 -7.05 -14.83 0.33
N GLU A 250 -7.60 -15.26 1.48
CA GLU A 250 -8.96 -15.79 1.56
C GLU A 250 -10.01 -14.76 1.12
N LEU A 251 -9.82 -13.47 1.44
CA LEU A 251 -10.68 -12.39 0.96
C LEU A 251 -10.49 -12.12 -0.54
N MET A 252 -9.26 -12.06 -1.04
CA MET A 252 -8.99 -11.90 -2.49
C MET A 252 -9.68 -12.96 -3.33
N LEU A 253 -9.70 -14.22 -2.88
CA LEU A 253 -10.36 -15.31 -3.58
C LEU A 253 -11.90 -15.21 -3.58
N GLN A 254 -12.49 -14.33 -2.78
CA GLN A 254 -13.91 -13.99 -2.83
C GLN A 254 -14.22 -12.89 -3.87
N HIS A 255 -13.18 -12.21 -4.38
CA HIS A 255 -13.27 -11.16 -5.40
C HIS A 255 -12.44 -11.54 -6.65
N PRO A 256 -12.76 -12.66 -7.32
CA PRO A 256 -11.93 -13.19 -8.40
C PRO A 256 -11.79 -12.23 -9.59
N ASP A 257 -12.79 -11.37 -9.80
CA ASP A 257 -12.80 -10.39 -10.91
C ASP A 257 -11.84 -9.22 -10.69
N GLU A 258 -11.39 -8.97 -9.45
CA GLU A 258 -10.40 -7.94 -9.11
C GLU A 258 -8.96 -8.47 -9.07
N VAL A 259 -8.77 -9.79 -9.26
CA VAL A 259 -7.44 -10.45 -9.22
C VAL A 259 -7.07 -10.95 -10.61
N VAL A 260 -5.93 -10.52 -11.15
CA VAL A 260 -5.48 -10.84 -12.52
C VAL A 260 -5.43 -12.34 -12.78
N ASP A 261 -4.86 -13.13 -11.87
CA ASP A 261 -4.82 -14.60 -11.97
C ASP A 261 -5.34 -15.23 -10.67
N SER A 262 -6.63 -15.09 -10.46
CA SER A 262 -7.32 -15.64 -9.29
C SER A 262 -7.19 -17.16 -9.21
N ASN A 263 -7.27 -17.88 -10.34
CA ASN A 263 -7.16 -19.33 -10.39
C ASN A 263 -5.76 -19.80 -9.97
N GLY A 264 -4.71 -19.13 -10.47
CA GLY A 264 -3.34 -19.43 -10.09
C GLY A 264 -3.07 -19.12 -8.62
N LEU A 265 -3.60 -17.98 -8.11
CA LEU A 265 -3.52 -17.65 -6.69
C LEU A 265 -4.21 -18.71 -5.83
N GLN A 266 -5.40 -19.15 -6.21
CA GLN A 266 -6.15 -20.21 -5.52
C GLN A 266 -5.36 -21.53 -5.49
N ALA A 267 -4.79 -21.94 -6.62
CA ALA A 267 -4.00 -23.18 -6.73
C ALA A 267 -2.79 -23.13 -5.80
N MET A 268 -2.02 -22.02 -5.80
CA MET A 268 -0.86 -21.86 -4.93
C MET A 268 -1.25 -21.75 -3.46
N TYR A 269 -2.35 -21.08 -3.15
CA TYR A 269 -2.86 -21.02 -1.78
C TYR A 269 -3.26 -22.40 -1.25
N GLN A 270 -3.90 -23.23 -2.08
CA GLN A 270 -4.26 -24.62 -1.73
C GLN A 270 -3.03 -25.52 -1.55
N ARG A 271 -2.00 -25.32 -2.38
CA ARG A 271 -0.73 -26.05 -2.30
C ARG A 271 0.09 -25.67 -1.06
N SER A 272 0.02 -24.42 -0.62
CA SER A 272 0.75 -23.96 0.56
C SER A 272 0.20 -24.56 1.86
N ARG A 273 1.08 -24.71 2.85
CA ARG A 273 0.70 -25.16 4.20
C ARG A 273 0.24 -23.95 5.01
N ARG A 274 -1.05 -23.87 5.27
CA ARG A 274 -1.64 -22.79 6.09
C ARG A 274 -1.28 -22.98 7.55
N VAL A 275 -0.62 -21.98 8.12
CA VAL A 275 -0.23 -21.98 9.55
C VAL A 275 -1.33 -21.27 10.34
N THR A 276 -2.02 -22.02 11.19
CA THR A 276 -3.17 -21.52 11.98
C THR A 276 -2.96 -21.65 13.48
N SER A 277 -1.95 -22.40 13.91
CA SER A 277 -1.71 -22.72 15.29
C SER A 277 -0.21 -22.67 15.66
N LYS A 278 0.07 -22.64 16.98
CA LYS A 278 1.45 -22.79 17.49
C LYS A 278 2.10 -24.11 17.06
N THR A 279 1.30 -25.17 16.92
CA THR A 279 1.78 -26.48 16.46
C THR A 279 2.18 -26.42 14.99
N ASP A 280 1.42 -25.72 14.15
CA ASP A 280 1.77 -25.55 12.73
C ASP A 280 3.04 -24.73 12.56
N ARG A 281 3.26 -23.69 13.40
CA ARG A 281 4.52 -22.94 13.44
C ARG A 281 5.72 -23.81 13.75
N LYS A 282 5.59 -24.78 14.69
CA LYS A 282 6.67 -25.72 14.99
C LYS A 282 6.96 -26.62 13.79
N LYS A 283 5.91 -27.12 13.10
CA LYS A 283 6.07 -27.90 11.88
C LYS A 283 6.73 -27.09 10.76
N ALA A 284 6.43 -25.78 10.64
CA ALA A 284 7.08 -24.94 9.66
C ALA A 284 8.60 -24.85 9.88
N ILE A 285 9.06 -24.68 11.13
CA ILE A 285 10.51 -24.70 11.45
C ILE A 285 11.15 -26.08 11.15
N GLU A 286 10.39 -27.16 11.23
CA GLU A 286 10.93 -28.52 11.01
C GLU A 286 10.96 -28.91 9.52
N ARG A 287 10.10 -28.32 8.67
CA ARG A 287 9.81 -28.88 7.35
C ARG A 287 9.80 -27.89 6.20
N ALA A 288 9.54 -26.59 6.47
CA ALA A 288 9.38 -25.62 5.39
C ALA A 288 10.68 -25.40 4.64
N ASP A 289 10.60 -25.32 3.32
CA ASP A 289 11.62 -24.72 2.50
C ASP A 289 11.51 -23.18 2.61
N VAL A 290 10.27 -22.67 2.49
CA VAL A 290 9.97 -21.23 2.57
C VAL A 290 8.89 -20.98 3.61
N ILE A 291 9.14 -20.01 4.50
CA ILE A 291 8.16 -19.49 5.47
C ILE A 291 7.80 -18.08 5.02
N LEU A 292 6.61 -17.94 4.44
CA LEU A 292 6.06 -16.65 4.04
C LEU A 292 5.16 -16.12 5.16
N THR A 293 5.45 -14.92 5.69
CA THR A 293 4.74 -14.45 6.88
C THR A 293 4.75 -12.93 7.04
N THR A 294 3.92 -12.38 7.93
CA THR A 294 3.88 -10.97 8.32
C THR A 294 4.62 -10.74 9.65
N SER A 295 5.20 -9.57 9.92
CA SER A 295 5.16 -8.31 9.19
C SER A 295 6.40 -8.12 8.30
N GLY A 296 6.20 -7.41 7.17
CA GLY A 296 7.24 -7.20 6.16
C GLY A 296 8.42 -6.33 6.60
N MET A 297 8.25 -5.51 7.65
CA MET A 297 9.30 -4.65 8.22
C MET A 297 9.93 -5.22 9.50
N LEU A 298 9.59 -6.44 9.90
CA LEU A 298 10.07 -7.09 11.14
C LEU A 298 9.84 -6.28 12.43
N ASN A 299 8.77 -5.47 12.48
CA ASN A 299 8.40 -4.73 13.68
C ASN A 299 7.56 -5.54 14.68
N GLY A 300 7.13 -6.75 14.29
CA GLY A 300 6.27 -7.58 15.13
C GLY A 300 5.77 -8.84 14.42
N GLY A 301 4.71 -9.42 14.96
CA GLY A 301 4.00 -10.53 14.35
C GLY A 301 4.76 -11.86 14.34
N PRO A 302 4.30 -12.83 13.54
CA PRO A 302 4.91 -14.15 13.45
C PRO A 302 6.34 -14.13 12.91
N ALA A 303 6.71 -13.13 12.07
CA ALA A 303 8.04 -13.03 11.48
C ALA A 303 9.15 -13.02 12.54
N LEU A 304 8.99 -12.25 13.62
CA LEU A 304 9.96 -12.23 14.72
C LEU A 304 10.05 -13.59 15.46
N TRP A 305 8.93 -14.32 15.55
CA TRP A 305 8.91 -15.63 16.17
C TRP A 305 9.73 -16.66 15.38
N TYR A 306 9.65 -16.60 14.04
CA TYR A 306 10.45 -17.45 13.16
C TYR A 306 11.91 -17.02 13.15
N LEU A 307 12.17 -15.72 13.00
CA LEU A 307 13.52 -15.17 13.00
C LEU A 307 14.30 -15.58 14.25
N ASN A 308 13.68 -15.48 15.45
CA ASN A 308 14.31 -15.88 16.70
C ASN A 308 14.73 -17.38 16.74
N ARG A 309 14.23 -18.21 15.83
CA ARG A 309 14.57 -19.64 15.74
C ARG A 309 15.55 -19.96 14.64
N LEU A 310 15.58 -19.13 13.60
CA LEU A 310 16.47 -19.31 12.45
C LEU A 310 17.77 -18.51 12.60
N GLN A 311 17.83 -17.57 13.53
CA GLN A 311 18.90 -16.59 13.67
C GLN A 311 20.32 -17.17 13.70
N ASP A 312 20.48 -18.35 14.27
CA ASP A 312 21.81 -18.99 14.49
C ASP A 312 22.16 -20.03 13.38
N ASP A 313 21.27 -20.26 12.39
CA ASP A 313 21.53 -21.22 11.31
C ASP A 313 22.11 -20.52 10.06
N PRO A 314 23.42 -20.61 9.80
CA PRO A 314 24.05 -19.92 8.66
C PRO A 314 23.63 -20.52 7.30
N ARG A 315 22.96 -21.66 7.26
CA ARG A 315 22.40 -22.25 6.05
C ARG A 315 21.10 -21.55 5.63
N SER A 316 20.36 -21.03 6.61
CA SER A 316 19.07 -20.35 6.41
C SER A 316 19.23 -18.89 5.98
N ALA A 317 18.15 -18.28 5.55
CA ALA A 317 18.13 -16.88 5.11
C ALA A 317 16.87 -16.13 5.53
N VAL A 318 16.99 -14.80 5.60
CA VAL A 318 15.88 -13.84 5.69
C VAL A 318 15.90 -12.95 4.46
N PHE A 319 14.87 -13.04 3.62
CA PHE A 319 14.75 -12.25 2.42
C PHE A 319 13.67 -11.18 2.56
N LEU A 320 14.11 -9.93 2.69
CA LEU A 320 13.24 -8.77 2.75
C LEU A 320 12.80 -8.39 1.31
N THR A 321 11.53 -8.07 1.12
CA THR A 321 10.94 -7.94 -0.23
C THR A 321 10.29 -6.59 -0.50
N GLY A 322 10.54 -5.60 0.34
CA GLY A 322 10.04 -4.24 0.20
C GLY A 322 10.90 -3.23 0.93
N PHE A 323 10.56 -1.97 0.77
CA PHE A 323 11.24 -0.88 1.46
C PHE A 323 11.21 -1.09 2.97
N GLN A 324 12.34 -0.83 3.62
CA GLN A 324 12.47 -0.88 5.07
C GLN A 324 12.60 0.54 5.61
N VAL A 325 11.58 1.01 6.30
CA VAL A 325 11.54 2.36 6.88
C VAL A 325 12.64 2.51 7.92
N PRO A 326 13.40 3.63 7.92
CA PRO A 326 14.38 3.93 8.97
C PRO A 326 13.79 3.73 10.37
N GLY A 327 14.49 3.00 11.23
CA GLY A 327 14.03 2.64 12.57
C GLY A 327 13.21 1.33 12.64
N SER A 328 12.84 0.73 11.51
CA SER A 328 12.20 -0.60 11.51
C SER A 328 13.18 -1.72 11.83
N GLY A 329 12.66 -2.88 12.26
CA GLY A 329 13.47 -4.07 12.51
C GLY A 329 14.22 -4.55 11.29
N GLY A 330 13.57 -4.53 10.11
CA GLY A 330 14.22 -4.90 8.85
C GLY A 330 15.32 -3.93 8.42
N HIS A 331 15.14 -2.63 8.66
CA HIS A 331 16.18 -1.62 8.42
C HIS A 331 17.41 -1.86 9.32
N SER A 332 17.18 -2.08 10.63
CA SER A 332 18.26 -2.42 11.57
C SER A 332 19.01 -3.68 11.14
N LEU A 333 18.27 -4.69 10.68
CA LEU A 333 18.85 -5.94 10.21
C LEU A 333 19.77 -5.76 8.98
N LEU A 334 19.34 -4.94 8.01
CA LEU A 334 20.15 -4.64 6.81
C LEU A 334 21.39 -3.83 7.13
N GLU A 335 21.30 -2.82 8.01
CA GLU A 335 22.40 -1.92 8.31
C GLU A 335 23.42 -2.51 9.29
N LYS A 336 22.92 -3.22 10.31
CA LYS A 336 23.74 -3.63 11.48
C LYS A 336 23.94 -5.14 11.60
N GLY A 337 23.22 -5.95 10.79
CA GLY A 337 23.19 -7.40 10.96
C GLY A 337 22.57 -7.84 12.28
N SER A 338 21.84 -6.95 12.97
CA SER A 338 21.20 -7.19 14.25
C SER A 338 19.82 -6.56 14.33
N ILE A 339 18.96 -7.13 15.18
CA ILE A 339 17.58 -6.69 15.35
C ILE A 339 17.15 -6.87 16.81
N SER A 340 16.27 -5.98 17.30
CA SER A 340 15.64 -6.17 18.62
C SER A 340 14.48 -7.16 18.52
N ILE A 341 14.60 -8.30 19.19
CA ILE A 341 13.55 -9.30 19.32
C ILE A 341 13.06 -9.32 20.77
N TRP A 342 11.82 -8.87 20.99
CA TRP A 342 11.20 -8.74 22.32
C TRP A 342 12.08 -7.99 23.34
N GLY A 343 12.69 -6.88 22.91
CA GLY A 343 13.52 -6.01 23.75
C GLY A 343 14.94 -6.52 23.99
N LYS A 344 15.38 -7.56 23.26
CA LYS A 344 16.77 -8.04 23.27
C LYS A 344 17.38 -7.86 21.91
N ASP A 345 18.53 -7.21 21.86
CA ASP A 345 19.31 -7.11 20.62
C ASP A 345 19.97 -8.45 20.32
N VAL A 346 19.76 -8.93 19.11
CA VAL A 346 20.20 -10.23 18.62
C VAL A 346 20.94 -10.05 17.30
N SER A 347 22.17 -10.59 17.23
CA SER A 347 22.91 -10.70 15.97
C SER A 347 22.40 -11.90 15.18
N ILE A 348 22.29 -11.75 13.88
CA ILE A 348 21.74 -12.76 12.99
C ILE A 348 22.88 -13.41 12.21
N ALA A 349 23.02 -14.74 12.31
CA ALA A 349 24.03 -15.53 11.59
C ALA A 349 23.53 -16.05 10.22
N CYS A 350 22.20 -16.11 10.02
CA CYS A 350 21.65 -16.48 8.72
C CYS A 350 21.87 -15.38 7.67
N GLU A 351 21.86 -15.76 6.40
CA GLU A 351 21.96 -14.82 5.27
C GLU A 351 20.82 -13.80 5.30
N VAL A 352 21.13 -12.53 5.04
CA VAL A 352 20.11 -11.46 4.91
C VAL A 352 20.30 -10.77 3.56
N ASP A 353 19.24 -10.69 2.77
CA ASP A 353 19.24 -9.96 1.49
C ASP A 353 17.94 -9.17 1.31
N LEU A 354 18.00 -8.14 0.44
CA LEU A 354 16.88 -7.29 0.06
C LEU A 354 16.57 -7.43 -1.44
N PHE A 355 15.33 -7.75 -1.73
CA PHE A 355 14.76 -7.84 -3.06
C PHE A 355 13.69 -6.74 -3.23
N PRO A 356 13.99 -5.65 -3.93
CA PRO A 356 13.07 -4.50 -4.06
C PRO A 356 11.92 -4.82 -5.02
N LEU A 357 10.95 -5.58 -4.55
CA LEU A 357 9.72 -5.95 -5.27
C LEU A 357 8.59 -4.93 -4.96
N SER A 358 8.88 -3.63 -4.92
CA SER A 358 7.90 -2.58 -4.67
C SER A 358 6.78 -2.57 -5.71
N THR A 359 5.59 -2.16 -5.29
CA THR A 359 4.41 -1.91 -6.13
C THR A 359 4.01 -0.42 -6.13
N HIS A 360 4.99 0.45 -6.00
CA HIS A 360 4.88 1.88 -6.31
C HIS A 360 5.71 2.18 -7.54
N ALA A 361 5.27 3.10 -8.36
CA ALA A 361 6.01 3.59 -9.51
C ALA A 361 7.36 4.20 -9.09
N GLY A 362 8.43 3.92 -9.83
CA GLY A 362 9.73 4.57 -9.67
C GLY A 362 9.74 5.96 -10.28
N HIS A 363 10.82 6.72 -10.05
CA HIS A 363 10.93 8.10 -10.51
C HIS A 363 10.60 8.27 -12.00
N ASN A 364 11.25 7.52 -12.87
CA ASN A 364 11.03 7.64 -14.31
C ASN A 364 9.60 7.21 -14.69
N GLU A 365 9.08 6.18 -14.06
CA GLU A 365 7.72 5.69 -14.27
C GLU A 365 6.68 6.73 -13.85
N ILE A 366 6.91 7.48 -12.75
CA ILE A 366 6.08 8.60 -12.32
C ILE A 366 6.10 9.71 -13.38
N VAL A 367 7.29 10.08 -13.86
CA VAL A 367 7.44 11.12 -14.87
C VAL A 367 6.72 10.74 -16.16
N GLU A 368 6.98 9.55 -16.70
CA GLU A 368 6.34 9.03 -17.92
C GLU A 368 4.81 8.94 -17.77
N PHE A 369 4.32 8.48 -16.62
CA PHE A 369 2.88 8.39 -16.34
C PHE A 369 2.23 9.77 -16.36
N VAL A 370 2.80 10.74 -15.64
CA VAL A 370 2.28 12.12 -15.57
C VAL A 370 2.34 12.78 -16.95
N GLU A 371 3.41 12.59 -17.72
CA GLU A 371 3.52 13.11 -19.08
C GLU A 371 2.41 12.58 -20.00
N ALA A 372 2.13 11.28 -19.90
CA ALA A 372 1.09 10.63 -20.70
C ALA A 372 -0.34 11.10 -20.36
N THR A 373 -0.59 11.69 -19.19
CA THR A 373 -1.88 12.28 -18.84
C THR A 373 -2.16 13.60 -19.57
N GLY A 374 -1.12 14.31 -20.06
CA GLY A 374 -1.23 15.63 -20.65
C GLY A 374 -1.56 16.76 -19.65
N ALA A 375 -1.52 16.50 -18.35
CA ALA A 375 -1.87 17.45 -17.31
C ALA A 375 -1.00 18.71 -17.33
N ARG A 376 -1.64 19.87 -17.17
CA ARG A 376 -0.98 21.18 -17.04
C ARG A 376 -0.62 21.52 -15.60
N ASP A 377 -1.41 21.02 -14.64
CA ASP A 377 -1.16 21.18 -13.22
C ASP A 377 -0.92 19.81 -12.58
N VAL A 378 0.20 19.67 -11.89
CA VAL A 378 0.60 18.44 -11.20
C VAL A 378 0.81 18.76 -9.73
N VAL A 379 0.11 18.06 -8.86
CA VAL A 379 0.27 18.17 -7.40
C VAL A 379 0.94 16.91 -6.90
N ILE A 380 2.13 17.05 -6.32
CA ILE A 380 2.87 15.93 -5.73
C ILE A 380 2.47 15.80 -4.27
N TYR A 381 2.12 14.58 -3.85
CA TYR A 381 1.78 14.25 -2.46
C TYR A 381 2.30 12.85 -2.11
N HIS A 382 2.05 12.35 -0.90
CA HIS A 382 2.53 11.06 -0.43
C HIS A 382 4.02 10.86 -0.74
N SER A 383 4.82 11.84 -0.35
CA SER A 383 6.21 11.96 -0.79
C SER A 383 7.06 12.74 0.22
N ASP A 384 8.32 12.38 0.32
CA ASP A 384 9.27 13.09 1.19
C ASP A 384 9.59 14.48 0.63
N ALA A 385 9.38 15.50 1.46
CA ALA A 385 9.56 16.90 1.07
C ALA A 385 11.01 17.30 0.82
N GLN A 386 11.98 16.56 1.34
CA GLN A 386 13.42 16.91 1.23
C GLN A 386 14.09 16.28 0.02
N TYR A 387 13.65 15.09 -0.39
CA TYR A 387 14.31 14.30 -1.43
C TYR A 387 13.40 14.00 -2.63
N SER A 388 12.22 13.44 -2.39
CA SER A 388 11.35 12.97 -3.47
C SER A 388 10.68 14.11 -4.22
N GLN A 389 10.11 15.09 -3.49
CA GLN A 389 9.44 16.24 -4.11
C GLN A 389 10.35 17.09 -4.98
N PRO A 390 11.55 17.53 -4.52
CA PRO A 390 12.45 18.32 -5.37
C PRO A 390 12.86 17.61 -6.66
N ALA A 391 13.14 16.31 -6.58
CA ALA A 391 13.50 15.51 -7.76
C ALA A 391 12.36 15.42 -8.80
N LEU A 392 11.11 15.25 -8.33
CA LEU A 392 9.94 15.22 -9.22
C LEU A 392 9.59 16.62 -9.76
N VAL A 393 9.75 17.67 -8.96
CA VAL A 393 9.55 19.05 -9.45
C VAL A 393 10.55 19.36 -10.57
N GLU A 394 11.81 19.01 -10.39
CA GLU A 394 12.86 19.22 -11.42
C GLU A 394 12.54 18.46 -12.72
N ALA A 395 12.06 17.22 -12.62
CA ALA A 395 11.78 16.38 -13.77
C ALA A 395 10.48 16.76 -14.51
N LEU A 396 9.44 17.19 -13.77
CA LEU A 396 8.10 17.42 -14.31
C LEU A 396 7.82 18.87 -14.72
N ALA A 397 8.49 19.88 -14.13
CA ALA A 397 8.24 21.28 -14.44
C ALA A 397 8.71 21.65 -15.85
N THR A 398 7.81 22.24 -16.65
CA THR A 398 8.10 22.75 -18.00
C THR A 398 7.51 24.14 -18.18
N SER A 399 7.70 24.76 -19.34
CA SER A 399 7.03 26.04 -19.66
C SER A 399 5.50 25.93 -19.71
N GLU A 400 4.97 24.73 -19.93
CA GLU A 400 3.53 24.47 -20.10
C GLU A 400 2.91 23.70 -18.92
N ARG A 401 3.74 23.12 -18.03
CA ARG A 401 3.30 22.33 -16.86
C ARG A 401 3.76 22.97 -15.56
N ARG A 402 2.80 23.25 -14.68
CA ARG A 402 3.04 23.74 -13.33
C ARG A 402 3.05 22.58 -12.35
N VAL A 403 4.09 22.51 -11.52
CA VAL A 403 4.22 21.48 -10.49
C VAL A 403 4.08 22.11 -9.11
N HIS A 404 3.21 21.55 -8.31
CA HIS A 404 2.84 22.05 -7.00
C HIS A 404 3.25 21.04 -5.92
N THR A 405 3.92 21.53 -4.89
CA THR A 405 4.13 20.82 -3.63
C THR A 405 3.40 21.57 -2.54
N GLN A 406 2.66 20.88 -1.70
CA GLN A 406 1.77 21.53 -0.74
C GLN A 406 2.08 21.09 0.69
N LYS A 407 2.09 22.06 1.59
CA LYS A 407 2.18 21.79 3.02
C LYS A 407 0.84 21.31 3.56
N ASN A 408 0.90 20.47 4.59
CA ASN A 408 -0.29 20.11 5.35
C ASN A 408 -0.92 21.34 5.98
N ASP A 409 -2.24 21.38 6.06
CA ASP A 409 -3.08 22.43 6.64
C ASP A 409 -2.95 23.80 5.96
N VAL A 410 -2.39 23.85 4.77
CA VAL A 410 -2.34 25.06 3.95
C VAL A 410 -3.32 24.94 2.79
N GLN A 411 -4.28 25.87 2.74
CA GLN A 411 -5.22 25.93 1.62
C GLN A 411 -4.51 26.43 0.35
N PHE A 412 -4.79 25.77 -0.77
CA PHE A 412 -4.34 26.19 -2.09
C PHE A 412 -5.49 26.07 -3.10
N THR A 413 -5.41 26.83 -4.19
CA THR A 413 -6.41 26.83 -5.25
C THR A 413 -5.74 26.48 -6.57
N LEU A 414 -6.35 25.58 -7.31
CA LEU A 414 -5.96 25.23 -8.66
C LEU A 414 -6.92 25.88 -9.67
N PRO A 415 -6.44 26.36 -10.83
CA PRO A 415 -7.29 26.95 -11.83
C PRO A 415 -8.19 25.90 -12.49
N ILE A 416 -9.49 26.12 -12.43
CA ILE A 416 -10.46 25.36 -13.22
C ILE A 416 -10.58 26.07 -14.58
N THR A 417 -10.42 25.35 -15.68
CA THR A 417 -10.59 25.90 -17.02
C THR A 417 -12.08 26.23 -17.28
N ASN A 418 -12.46 27.49 -17.11
CA ASN A 418 -13.76 27.94 -17.60
C ASN A 418 -13.68 28.12 -19.12
N SER A 419 -14.45 27.37 -19.87
CA SER A 419 -14.59 27.51 -21.33
C SER A 419 -15.42 28.74 -21.75
N SER A 420 -15.14 29.91 -21.16
CA SER A 420 -15.82 31.18 -21.52
C SER A 420 -14.85 32.23 -22.01
N SER A 421 -14.01 31.86 -22.99
CA SER A 421 -13.27 32.88 -23.77
C SER A 421 -12.93 32.41 -25.18
N GLU A 422 -13.95 31.87 -25.90
CA GLU A 422 -13.96 31.86 -27.35
C GLU A 422 -15.39 32.27 -27.80
N SER A 423 -15.58 33.56 -27.91
CA SER A 423 -16.66 34.16 -28.70
C SER A 423 -16.07 35.24 -29.57
#